data_de7181a3528d5d04c1356f125b0909f6
#
_entry.id   de7181a3528d5d04c1356f125b0909f6
#
_cell.length_a   1.000
_cell.length_b   1.000
_cell.length_c   1.000
_cell.angle_alpha   90.00
_cell.angle_beta   90.00
_cell.angle_gamma   90.00
#
_symmetry.space_group_name_H-M   'P 1'
#
loop_
_entity.id
_entity.type
_entity.pdbx_description
1 polymer ?
#
loop_
_entity_poly.entity_id
_entity_poly.type
_entity_poly.pdbx_seq_one_letter_code
_entity_poly.pdbx_strand_id
1 'polypeptide(L)'
;MIKIQQDDFNIEDEVKKVISKNTKIGGVTTFIGYVRNINRKKEVQSIFLEVYKEMALKKLEEISLHASKKWGLLDTLIIHRYGKLLVNEKIVLVATFSTHRKDSFDSC
;
A
#
# COMPACT_ATOMS: atom_id res chain seq x y z
N MET A 1 3.07 -8.28 -4.07
CA MET A 1 1.61 -8.49 -4.25
C MET A 1 0.91 -7.15 -4.39
N ILE A 2 0.10 -6.98 -5.40
CA ILE A 2 -0.62 -5.74 -5.65
C ILE A 2 -2.10 -6.04 -5.75
N LYS A 3 -2.91 -5.31 -4.96
CA LYS A 3 -4.37 -5.44 -4.97
C LYS A 3 -5.01 -4.07 -5.18
N ILE A 4 -6.00 -4.02 -6.06
CA ILE A 4 -6.84 -2.84 -6.27
C ILE A 4 -8.27 -3.27 -5.97
N GLN A 5 -8.86 -2.72 -4.92
CA GLN A 5 -10.12 -3.21 -4.37
C GLN A 5 -10.96 -2.09 -3.75
N GLN A 6 -12.26 -2.29 -3.66
CA GLN A 6 -13.15 -1.38 -2.95
C GLN A 6 -13.16 -1.65 -1.45
N ASP A 7 -13.08 -2.91 -1.07
CA ASP A 7 -13.20 -3.34 0.31
C ASP A 7 -12.04 -2.86 1.18
N ASP A 8 -12.31 -2.67 2.44
CA ASP A 8 -11.30 -2.41 3.45
C ASP A 8 -10.38 -3.62 3.64
N PHE A 9 -9.30 -3.44 4.35
CA PHE A 9 -8.33 -4.50 4.61
C PHE A 9 -7.79 -4.37 6.04
N ASN A 10 -7.34 -5.50 6.58
CA ASN A 10 -6.66 -5.54 7.86
C ASN A 10 -5.16 -5.54 7.62
N ILE A 11 -4.48 -4.49 8.10
CA ILE A 11 -3.05 -4.28 7.85
C ILE A 11 -2.22 -5.44 8.38
N GLU A 12 -2.48 -5.85 9.60
CA GLU A 12 -1.71 -6.92 10.24
C GLU A 12 -1.86 -8.25 9.50
N ASP A 13 -3.09 -8.60 9.12
CA ASP A 13 -3.36 -9.84 8.39
C ASP A 13 -2.66 -9.86 7.03
N GLU A 14 -2.70 -8.75 6.32
CA GLU A 14 -2.06 -8.64 5.00
C GLU A 14 -0.54 -8.75 5.10
N VAL A 15 0.06 -8.11 6.09
CA VAL A 15 1.51 -8.18 6.33
C VAL A 15 1.91 -9.60 6.75
N LYS A 16 1.15 -10.24 7.61
CA LYS A 16 1.42 -11.62 8.03
C LYS A 16 1.42 -12.62 6.88
N LYS A 17 0.55 -12.44 5.90
CA LYS A 17 0.51 -13.30 4.72
C LYS A 17 1.83 -13.28 3.96
N VAL A 18 2.46 -12.12 3.88
CA VAL A 18 3.77 -12.00 3.21
C VAL A 18 4.88 -12.59 4.07
N ILE A 19 4.92 -12.22 5.35
CA ILE A 19 5.96 -12.68 6.27
C ILE A 19 6.00 -14.21 6.37
N SER A 20 4.83 -14.85 6.35
CA SER A 20 4.74 -16.30 6.48
C SER A 20 5.38 -17.06 5.32
N LYS A 21 5.60 -16.42 4.19
CA LYS A 21 6.16 -17.03 2.99
C LYS A 21 7.68 -16.91 2.89
N ASN A 22 8.30 -16.08 3.71
CA ASN A 22 9.75 -15.83 3.58
C ASN A 22 10.37 -15.58 4.96
N THR A 23 11.15 -16.53 5.42
CA THR A 23 11.80 -16.47 6.73
C THR A 23 13.01 -15.54 6.79
N LYS A 24 13.42 -14.96 5.64
CA LYS A 24 14.55 -14.03 5.56
C LYS A 24 14.17 -12.59 5.82
N ILE A 25 12.88 -12.29 5.93
CA ILE A 25 12.41 -10.94 6.19
C ILE A 25 12.79 -10.53 7.60
N GLY A 26 13.65 -9.52 7.71
CA GLY A 26 14.07 -8.94 8.98
C GLY A 26 13.51 -7.54 9.22
N GLY A 27 13.02 -6.88 8.16
CA GLY A 27 12.46 -5.54 8.27
C GLY A 27 11.24 -5.35 7.39
N VAL A 28 10.23 -4.69 7.92
CA VAL A 28 9.02 -4.32 7.20
C VAL A 28 8.74 -2.85 7.48
N THR A 29 8.51 -2.07 6.43
CA THR A 29 8.06 -0.69 6.57
C THR A 29 6.70 -0.56 5.90
N THR A 30 5.77 0.08 6.59
CA THR A 30 4.42 0.31 6.07
C THR A 30 4.13 1.80 6.01
N PHE A 31 3.45 2.19 4.94
CA PHE A 31 2.81 3.49 4.83
C PHE A 31 1.32 3.26 4.61
N ILE A 32 0.50 3.96 5.38
CA ILE A 32 -0.96 3.90 5.23
C ILE A 32 -1.48 5.30 4.96
N GLY A 33 -2.21 5.45 3.85
CA GLY A 33 -2.91 6.69 3.53
C GLY A 33 -4.36 6.62 3.94
N TYR A 34 -4.87 7.72 4.49
CA TYR A 34 -6.26 7.83 4.96
C TYR A 34 -6.97 8.98 4.27
N VAL A 35 -8.29 8.85 4.15
CA VAL A 35 -9.12 9.97 3.75
C VAL A 35 -9.15 10.99 4.89
N ARG A 36 -8.75 12.21 4.59
CA ARG A 36 -8.76 13.29 5.57
C ARG A 36 -9.76 14.38 5.18
N ASN A 37 -10.21 15.16 6.15
CA ASN A 37 -10.99 16.34 5.90
C ASN A 37 -10.05 17.47 5.46
N ILE A 38 -10.06 17.80 4.17
CA ILE A 38 -9.16 18.78 3.58
C ILE A 38 -9.83 20.11 3.28
N ASN A 39 -11.16 20.19 3.44
CA ASN A 39 -11.90 21.40 3.14
C ASN A 39 -12.15 22.21 4.42
N ARG A 40 -11.51 23.37 4.51
CA ARG A 40 -11.63 24.26 5.68
C ARG A 40 -12.98 24.94 5.82
N LYS A 41 -13.77 25.02 4.74
CA LYS A 41 -15.07 25.72 4.71
C LYS A 41 -16.26 24.78 4.81
N LYS A 42 -16.11 23.54 4.43
CA LYS A 42 -17.14 22.50 4.48
C LYS A 42 -16.51 21.21 4.97
N GLU A 43 -17.21 20.49 5.82
CA GLU A 43 -16.80 19.15 6.18
C GLU A 43 -16.87 18.26 4.95
N VAL A 44 -15.73 17.71 4.57
CA VAL A 44 -15.66 16.65 3.57
C VAL A 44 -15.77 15.33 4.33
N GLN A 45 -16.91 14.66 4.18
CA GLN A 45 -17.15 13.40 4.89
C GLN A 45 -16.81 12.17 4.04
N SER A 46 -16.69 12.36 2.73
CA SER A 46 -16.36 11.27 1.83
C SER A 46 -15.68 11.79 0.57
N ILE A 47 -14.92 10.93 -0.06
CA ILE A 47 -14.37 11.16 -1.39
C ILE A 47 -14.75 9.97 -2.27
N PHE A 48 -14.75 10.18 -3.58
CA PHE A 48 -14.93 9.13 -4.56
C PHE A 48 -13.67 9.01 -5.41
N LEU A 49 -13.00 7.86 -5.32
CA LEU A 49 -11.78 7.60 -6.08
C LEU A 49 -12.11 6.74 -7.30
N GLU A 50 -11.82 7.27 -8.48
CA GLU A 50 -11.90 6.53 -9.72
C GLU A 50 -10.53 5.95 -10.05
N VAL A 51 -10.54 4.72 -10.53
CA VAL A 51 -9.32 4.01 -10.91
C VAL A 51 -9.57 3.23 -12.19
N TYR A 52 -8.68 3.43 -13.16
CA TYR A 52 -8.58 2.53 -14.32
C TYR A 52 -7.75 1.33 -13.89
N LYS A 53 -8.44 0.29 -13.47
CA LYS A 53 -7.87 -0.84 -12.72
C LYS A 53 -6.69 -1.50 -13.43
N GLU A 54 -6.82 -1.79 -14.72
CA GLU A 54 -5.76 -2.45 -15.48
C GLU A 54 -4.50 -1.57 -15.62
N MET A 55 -4.69 -0.28 -15.90
CA MET A 55 -3.59 0.67 -16.03
C MET A 55 -2.91 0.90 -14.68
N ALA A 56 -3.70 1.06 -13.62
CA ALA A 56 -3.17 1.24 -12.27
C ALA A 56 -2.36 0.03 -11.82
N LEU A 57 -2.87 -1.17 -12.05
CA LEU A 57 -2.18 -2.42 -11.71
C LEU A 57 -0.84 -2.51 -12.44
N LYS A 58 -0.82 -2.24 -13.74
CA LYS A 58 0.41 -2.27 -14.53
C LYS A 58 1.43 -1.26 -14.02
N LYS A 59 1.00 -0.04 -13.73
CA LYS A 59 1.89 1.02 -13.23
C LYS A 59 2.46 0.67 -11.87
N LEU A 60 1.65 0.16 -10.98
CA LEU A 60 2.10 -0.25 -9.65
C LEU A 60 3.06 -1.43 -9.71
N GLU A 61 2.83 -2.37 -10.63
CA GLU A 61 3.77 -3.47 -10.86
C GLU A 61 5.12 -2.98 -11.34
N GLU A 62 5.15 -2.01 -12.25
CA GLU A 62 6.39 -1.40 -12.73
C GLU A 62 7.16 -0.71 -11.60
N ILE A 63 6.46 0.08 -10.79
CA ILE A 63 7.05 0.79 -9.65
C ILE A 63 7.59 -0.22 -8.63
N SER A 64 6.82 -1.24 -8.32
CA SER A 64 7.19 -2.30 -7.38
C SER A 64 8.44 -3.06 -7.86
N LEU A 65 8.49 -3.40 -9.12
CA LEU A 65 9.65 -4.09 -9.70
C LEU A 65 10.90 -3.22 -9.67
N HIS A 66 10.76 -1.94 -10.02
CA HIS A 66 11.86 -0.99 -9.95
C HIS A 66 12.42 -0.85 -8.54
N ALA A 67 11.55 -0.68 -7.55
CA ALA A 67 11.94 -0.58 -6.15
C ALA A 67 12.62 -1.86 -5.66
N SER A 68 12.07 -3.02 -6.03
CA SER A 68 12.64 -4.31 -5.64
C SER A 68 14.06 -4.50 -6.16
N LYS A 69 14.31 -4.10 -7.40
CA LYS A 69 15.65 -4.15 -7.98
C LYS A 69 16.61 -3.15 -7.35
N LYS A 70 16.15 -1.92 -7.12
CA LYS A 70 16.99 -0.85 -6.58
C LYS A 70 17.45 -1.14 -5.15
N TRP A 71 16.57 -1.67 -4.31
CA TRP A 71 16.85 -1.89 -2.89
C TRP A 71 16.98 -3.37 -2.48
N GLY A 72 16.92 -4.28 -3.45
CA GLY A 72 17.03 -5.70 -3.15
C GLY A 72 15.95 -6.22 -2.22
N LEU A 73 14.70 -5.80 -2.46
CA LEU A 73 13.58 -6.18 -1.61
C LEU A 73 13.24 -7.66 -1.75
N LEU A 74 12.83 -8.26 -0.64
CA LEU A 74 12.35 -9.64 -0.63
C LEU A 74 10.90 -9.73 -1.10
N ASP A 75 10.10 -8.71 -0.81
CA ASP A 75 8.72 -8.62 -1.28
C ASP A 75 8.22 -7.19 -1.18
N THR A 76 7.09 -6.93 -1.83
CA THR A 76 6.33 -5.69 -1.75
C THR A 76 4.85 -6.02 -1.64
N LEU A 77 4.11 -5.15 -0.96
CA LEU A 77 2.66 -5.26 -0.85
C LEU A 77 2.05 -3.88 -1.06
N ILE A 78 1.17 -3.76 -2.03
CA ILE A 78 0.42 -2.54 -2.28
C ILE A 78 -1.05 -2.89 -2.39
N ILE A 79 -1.87 -2.25 -1.55
CA ILE A 79 -3.33 -2.37 -1.63
C ILE A 79 -3.88 -0.98 -1.80
N HIS A 80 -4.55 -0.73 -2.92
CA HIS A 80 -5.16 0.57 -3.20
C HIS A 80 -6.67 0.41 -3.33
N ARG A 81 -7.41 1.17 -2.54
CA ARG A 81 -8.87 1.16 -2.57
C ARG A 81 -9.39 2.19 -3.58
N TYR A 82 -10.56 1.94 -4.07
CA TYR A 82 -11.27 2.85 -4.96
C TYR A 82 -12.77 2.87 -4.59
N GLY A 83 -13.52 3.74 -5.24
CA GLY A 83 -14.94 3.94 -4.97
C GLY A 83 -15.17 5.00 -3.89
N LYS A 84 -16.30 4.94 -3.24
CA LYS A 84 -16.66 5.91 -2.19
C LYS A 84 -15.97 5.55 -0.88
N LEU A 85 -15.18 6.48 -0.37
CA LEU A 85 -14.47 6.33 0.90
C LEU A 85 -14.84 7.47 1.84
N LEU A 86 -15.10 7.15 3.08
CA LEU A 86 -15.43 8.11 4.13
C LEU A 86 -14.17 8.65 4.80
N VAL A 87 -14.28 9.80 5.45
CA VAL A 87 -13.20 10.36 6.26
C VAL A 87 -12.74 9.33 7.29
N ASN A 88 -11.43 9.23 7.48
CA ASN A 88 -10.75 8.26 8.34
C ASN A 88 -10.73 6.81 7.82
N GLU A 89 -11.28 6.55 6.64
CA GLU A 89 -11.07 5.24 6.02
C GLU A 89 -9.70 5.17 5.35
N LYS A 90 -9.14 3.98 5.32
CA LYS A 90 -7.87 3.71 4.64
C LYS A 90 -8.06 3.81 3.13
N ILE A 91 -7.10 4.44 2.45
CA ILE A 91 -7.05 4.53 0.98
C ILE A 91 -6.05 3.52 0.43
N VAL A 92 -4.88 3.47 1.03
CA VAL A 92 -3.76 2.72 0.49
C VAL A 92 -2.89 2.17 1.60
N LEU A 93 -2.37 0.98 1.38
CA LEU A 93 -1.28 0.38 2.14
C LEU A 93 -0.13 0.15 1.19
N VAL A 94 1.06 0.63 1.56
CA VAL A 94 2.32 0.24 0.92
C VAL A 94 3.18 -0.42 1.98
N ALA A 95 3.66 -1.62 1.70
CA ALA A 95 4.58 -2.31 2.59
C ALA A 95 5.77 -2.84 1.79
N THR A 96 6.96 -2.63 2.33
CA THR A 96 8.20 -3.15 1.75
C THR A 96 8.89 -4.07 2.74
N PHE A 97 9.42 -5.17 2.23
CA PHE A 97 9.98 -6.25 3.03
C PHE A 97 11.43 -6.49 2.61
N SER A 98 12.33 -6.42 3.55
CA SER A 98 13.76 -6.58 3.29
C SER A 98 14.41 -7.40 4.39
N THR A 99 15.66 -7.82 4.14
CA THR A 99 16.47 -8.48 5.16
C THR A 99 16.84 -7.49 6.25
N HIS A 100 17.21 -6.26 5.87
CA HIS A 100 17.63 -5.21 6.79
C HIS A 100 16.71 -4.00 6.73
N ARG A 101 16.54 -3.33 7.85
CA ARG A 101 15.61 -2.20 8.02
C ARG A 101 15.84 -1.02 7.06
N LYS A 102 17.11 -0.74 6.72
CA LYS A 102 17.43 0.41 5.88
C LYS A 102 16.75 0.35 4.52
N ASP A 103 16.81 -0.81 3.88
CA ASP A 103 16.22 -0.96 2.55
C ASP A 103 14.71 -0.86 2.58
N SER A 104 14.05 -1.35 3.63
CA SER A 104 12.61 -1.21 3.76
C SER A 104 12.20 0.25 3.96
N PHE A 105 12.93 1.01 4.76
CA PHE A 105 12.67 2.43 4.94
C PHE A 105 12.87 3.22 3.65
N ASP A 106 14.01 3.04 3.00
CA ASP A 106 14.37 3.82 1.81
C ASP A 106 13.42 3.53 0.64
N SER A 107 12.96 2.30 0.52
CA SER A 107 12.11 1.87 -0.60
C SER A 107 10.63 2.24 -0.40
N CYS A 108 10.14 2.24 0.79
CA CYS A 108 8.75 2.54 1.07
C CYS A 108 8.40 4.00 0.81
#